data_29efc74b933b88493b54a9017ed57a2d
#
_entry.id   29efc74b933b88493b54a9017ed57a2d
#
_cell.length_a   1.000
_cell.length_b   1.000
_cell.length_c   1.000
_cell.angle_alpha   90.00
_cell.angle_beta   90.00
_cell.angle_gamma   90.00
#
_symmetry.space_group_name_H-M   'P 1'
#
loop_
_entity.id
_entity.type
_entity.pdbx_description
1 polymer ?
#
loop_
_entity_poly.entity_id
_entity_poly.type
_entity_poly.pdbx_seq_one_letter_code
_entity_poly.pdbx_strand_id
1 'polypeptide(L)'
;MDFFKIDGKNYDVLVTAIEESFNILYSENTGRTMAQGARMVLDPLGTFIGHKVTVKCKQGYEKEFDELCDYVSYPRYDGLSVEIVHNQTTIKYDAYISSGTRPLKKILKNNIVKWGELQLNIVPMEAQVIPE
;
A
#
# COMPACT_ATOMS: atom_id res chain seq x y z
N MET A 1 0.04 19.28 2.81
CA MET A 1 -0.53 17.97 3.14
C MET A 1 0.44 16.87 2.72
N ASP A 2 0.73 15.97 3.61
CA ASP A 2 1.61 14.84 3.32
C ASP A 2 0.75 13.67 2.83
N PHE A 3 0.97 13.25 1.61
CA PHE A 3 0.12 12.22 0.97
C PHE A 3 0.56 10.80 1.25
N PHE A 4 1.73 10.61 1.87
CA PHE A 4 2.24 9.27 2.14
C PHE A 4 3.18 9.29 3.34
N LYS A 5 2.77 8.61 4.42
CA LYS A 5 3.57 8.44 5.62
C LYS A 5 3.56 6.98 6.05
N ILE A 6 4.68 6.52 6.60
CA ILE A 6 4.80 5.19 7.19
C ILE A 6 5.23 5.36 8.64
N ASP A 7 4.44 4.83 9.57
CA ASP A 7 4.65 4.95 11.02
C ASP A 7 4.86 6.40 11.45
N GLY A 8 4.11 7.32 10.83
CA GLY A 8 4.17 8.74 11.13
C GLY A 8 5.32 9.49 10.50
N LYS A 9 6.21 8.81 9.77
CA LYS A 9 7.35 9.45 9.12
C LYS A 9 7.07 9.69 7.63
N ASN A 10 7.32 10.93 7.20
CA ASN A 10 7.27 11.31 5.81
C ASN A 10 8.69 11.26 5.24
N TYR A 11 8.99 10.22 4.47
CA TYR A 11 10.31 10.06 3.87
C TYR A 11 10.52 11.05 2.73
N ASP A 12 11.73 11.56 2.63
CA ASP A 12 12.08 12.56 1.62
C ASP A 12 12.36 11.90 0.27
N VAL A 13 11.29 11.44 -0.36
CA VAL A 13 11.30 10.78 -1.66
C VAL A 13 10.19 11.37 -2.53
N LEU A 14 10.28 11.14 -3.84
CA LEU A 14 9.23 11.56 -4.76
C LEU A 14 8.22 10.44 -4.95
N VAL A 15 6.97 10.70 -4.60
CA VAL A 15 5.88 9.76 -4.87
C VAL A 15 5.40 10.06 -6.30
N THR A 16 5.64 9.13 -7.21
CA THR A 16 5.32 9.35 -8.64
C THR A 16 3.97 8.80 -9.03
N ALA A 17 3.47 7.78 -8.31
CA ALA A 17 2.16 7.21 -8.59
C ALA A 17 1.60 6.53 -7.34
N ILE A 18 0.30 6.68 -7.15
CA ILE A 18 -0.45 5.94 -6.12
C ILE A 18 -1.66 5.36 -6.82
N GLU A 19 -1.78 4.04 -6.75
CA GLU A 19 -2.93 3.32 -7.28
C GLU A 19 -3.70 2.72 -6.11
N GLU A 20 -4.97 3.09 -6.00
CA GLU A 20 -5.84 2.59 -4.96
C GLU A 20 -6.77 1.52 -5.52
N SER A 21 -6.91 0.43 -4.80
CA SER A 21 -7.84 -0.62 -5.16
C SER A 21 -8.64 -1.04 -3.94
N PHE A 22 -9.82 -1.56 -4.16
CA PHE A 22 -10.62 -2.05 -3.05
C PHE A 22 -11.20 -3.42 -3.37
N ASN A 23 -11.40 -4.20 -2.31
CA ASN A 23 -12.07 -5.48 -2.35
C ASN A 23 -13.16 -5.50 -1.29
N ILE A 24 -14.34 -5.92 -1.68
CA ILE A 24 -15.41 -6.16 -0.73
C ILE A 24 -15.42 -7.66 -0.44
N LEU A 25 -15.16 -8.02 0.81
CA LEU A 25 -15.10 -9.42 1.21
C LEU A 25 -16.48 -9.86 1.72
N TYR A 26 -16.94 -11.00 1.24
CA TYR A 26 -18.22 -11.59 1.64
C TYR A 26 -17.97 -12.91 2.34
N SER A 27 -18.83 -13.22 3.30
CA SER A 27 -18.72 -14.49 4.03
C SER A 27 -19.17 -15.67 3.17
N GLU A 28 -18.90 -16.88 3.64
CA GLU A 28 -19.35 -18.11 3.00
C GLU A 28 -20.87 -18.26 2.96
N ASN A 29 -21.59 -17.45 3.74
CA ASN A 29 -23.06 -17.42 3.74
C ASN A 29 -23.61 -16.63 2.55
N THR A 30 -22.76 -15.97 1.78
CA THR A 30 -23.14 -15.26 0.58
C THR A 30 -23.38 -16.26 -0.57
N GLY A 31 -24.48 -16.12 -1.24
CA GLY A 31 -24.78 -17.01 -2.36
C GLY A 31 -26.14 -16.73 -2.96
N ARG A 32 -26.46 -17.46 -4.03
CA ARG A 32 -27.76 -17.32 -4.68
C ARG A 32 -28.79 -18.20 -4.02
N THR A 33 -30.02 -17.68 -3.88
CA THR A 33 -31.10 -18.44 -3.31
C THR A 33 -31.57 -19.52 -4.30
N MET A 34 -32.23 -20.55 -3.78
CA MET A 34 -32.85 -21.60 -4.59
C MET A 34 -34.23 -21.16 -5.10
N ALA A 35 -34.68 -19.97 -4.73
CA ALA A 35 -35.97 -19.45 -5.16
C ALA A 35 -35.91 -19.02 -6.63
N GLN A 36 -37.10 -18.85 -7.21
CA GLN A 36 -37.23 -18.38 -8.58
C GLN A 36 -36.54 -17.03 -8.74
N GLY A 37 -35.73 -16.90 -9.81
CA GLY A 37 -34.92 -15.72 -10.05
C GLY A 37 -33.55 -15.80 -9.43
N ALA A 38 -33.31 -16.78 -8.54
CA ALA A 38 -31.99 -17.04 -7.93
C ALA A 38 -31.30 -15.76 -7.43
N ARG A 39 -32.02 -14.96 -6.65
CA ARG A 39 -31.50 -13.70 -6.13
C ARG A 39 -30.28 -13.94 -5.24
N MET A 40 -29.27 -13.13 -5.44
CA MET A 40 -28.05 -13.17 -4.61
C MET A 40 -28.35 -12.64 -3.21
N VAL A 41 -27.99 -13.42 -2.20
CA VAL A 41 -28.01 -12.98 -0.81
C VAL A 41 -26.60 -12.59 -0.42
N LEU A 42 -26.41 -11.36 0.02
CA LEU A 42 -25.10 -10.82 0.33
C LEU A 42 -24.88 -10.77 1.84
N ASP A 43 -23.73 -11.29 2.28
CA ASP A 43 -23.30 -11.18 3.66
C ASP A 43 -21.90 -10.55 3.69
N PRO A 44 -21.83 -9.21 3.58
CA PRO A 44 -20.56 -8.53 3.49
C PRO A 44 -19.84 -8.47 4.83
N LEU A 45 -18.52 -8.69 4.81
CA LEU A 45 -17.65 -8.58 5.97
C LEU A 45 -17.01 -7.21 6.07
N GLY A 46 -16.72 -6.58 4.94
CA GLY A 46 -16.13 -5.25 4.91
C GLY A 46 -15.42 -4.95 3.61
N THR A 47 -14.98 -3.72 3.48
CA THR A 47 -14.20 -3.25 2.33
C THR A 47 -12.75 -3.08 2.73
N PHE A 48 -11.86 -3.73 1.99
CA PHE A 48 -10.40 -3.65 2.19
C PHE A 48 -9.82 -2.77 1.11
N ILE A 49 -9.24 -1.64 1.51
CA ILE A 49 -8.66 -0.67 0.58
C ILE A 49 -7.14 -0.82 0.62
N GLY A 50 -6.57 -1.27 -0.50
CA GLY A 50 -5.14 -1.43 -0.65
C GLY A 50 -4.57 -0.39 -1.58
N HIS A 51 -3.26 -0.24 -1.53
CA HIS A 51 -2.57 0.77 -2.34
C HIS A 51 -1.31 0.18 -2.96
N LYS A 52 -1.03 0.61 -4.18
CA LYS A 52 0.25 0.34 -4.84
C LYS A 52 0.92 1.69 -5.01
N VAL A 53 2.06 1.86 -4.38
CA VAL A 53 2.78 3.14 -4.35
C VAL A 53 4.07 3.01 -5.12
N THR A 54 4.33 3.97 -5.99
CA THR A 54 5.59 4.06 -6.73
C THR A 54 6.32 5.30 -6.25
N VAL A 55 7.54 5.10 -5.76
CA VAL A 55 8.38 6.20 -5.27
C VAL A 55 9.70 6.22 -6.02
N LYS A 56 10.24 7.42 -6.19
CA LYS A 56 11.50 7.64 -6.89
C LYS A 56 12.46 8.38 -5.96
N CYS A 57 13.74 8.05 -6.08
CA CYS A 57 14.78 8.73 -5.32
C CYS A 57 14.95 10.16 -5.83
N LYS A 58 14.98 11.12 -4.91
CA LYS A 58 15.40 12.49 -5.24
C LYS A 58 16.90 12.54 -5.45
N GLN A 59 17.35 13.36 -6.38
CA GLN A 59 18.78 13.53 -6.61
C GLN A 59 19.47 14.01 -5.34
N GLY A 60 20.51 13.30 -4.91
CA GLY A 60 21.24 13.62 -3.67
C GLY A 60 20.64 13.05 -2.41
N TYR A 61 19.51 12.33 -2.50
CA TYR A 61 18.80 11.76 -1.34
C TYR A 61 18.81 10.24 -1.37
N GLU A 62 19.86 9.63 -1.91
CA GLU A 62 19.97 8.17 -2.01
C GLU A 62 19.87 7.48 -0.66
N LYS A 63 20.42 8.10 0.37
CA LYS A 63 20.39 7.57 1.73
C LYS A 63 18.95 7.47 2.25
N GLU A 64 18.15 8.52 2.04
CA GLU A 64 16.75 8.53 2.45
C GLU A 64 15.94 7.46 1.73
N PHE A 65 16.19 7.30 0.44
CA PHE A 65 15.54 6.28 -0.38
C PHE A 65 15.90 4.87 0.10
N ASP A 66 17.17 4.62 0.39
CA ASP A 66 17.63 3.33 0.90
C ASP A 66 17.05 3.04 2.29
N GLU A 67 16.96 4.05 3.16
CA GLU A 67 16.34 3.91 4.47
C GLU A 67 14.87 3.51 4.36
N LEU A 68 14.13 4.13 3.44
CA LEU A 68 12.74 3.75 3.21
C LEU A 68 12.65 2.30 2.74
N CYS A 69 13.50 1.91 1.79
CA CYS A 69 13.51 0.56 1.27
C CYS A 69 13.81 -0.48 2.35
N ASP A 70 14.80 -0.20 3.19
CA ASP A 70 15.17 -1.08 4.30
C ASP A 70 14.04 -1.17 5.33
N TYR A 71 13.39 -0.05 5.61
CA TYR A 71 12.31 0.00 6.58
C TYR A 71 11.10 -0.82 6.13
N VAL A 72 10.67 -0.66 4.88
CA VAL A 72 9.48 -1.35 4.38
C VAL A 72 9.74 -2.84 4.09
N SER A 73 10.98 -3.21 3.84
CA SER A 73 11.34 -4.61 3.57
C SER A 73 11.61 -5.42 4.84
N TYR A 74 11.68 -4.78 6.01
CA TYR A 74 11.92 -5.46 7.27
C TYR A 74 10.67 -6.24 7.71
N PRO A 75 10.78 -7.55 7.98
CA PRO A 75 9.61 -8.33 8.37
C PRO A 75 9.12 -7.96 9.77
N ARG A 76 7.78 -7.79 9.89
CA ARG A 76 7.14 -7.39 11.14
C ARG A 76 5.90 -8.23 11.38
N TYR A 77 5.66 -8.56 12.66
CA TYR A 77 4.46 -9.30 13.04
C TYR A 77 3.22 -8.41 13.07
N ASP A 78 3.37 -7.15 13.46
CA ASP A 78 2.24 -6.23 13.66
C ASP A 78 2.00 -5.28 12.48
N GLY A 79 2.80 -5.39 11.44
CA GLY A 79 2.67 -4.55 10.26
C GLY A 79 3.14 -3.11 10.49
N LEU A 80 2.59 -2.21 9.70
CA LEU A 80 2.96 -0.80 9.68
C LEU A 80 1.71 0.06 9.72
N SER A 81 1.83 1.25 10.32
CA SER A 81 0.78 2.26 10.20
C SER A 81 1.05 3.08 8.95
N VAL A 82 0.10 3.13 8.04
CA VAL A 82 0.22 3.85 6.78
C VAL A 82 -0.81 4.96 6.74
N GLU A 83 -0.38 6.16 6.37
CA GLU A 83 -1.27 7.28 6.10
C GLU A 83 -1.07 7.66 4.63
N ILE A 84 -2.11 7.57 3.84
CA ILE A 84 -1.99 7.71 2.39
C ILE A 84 -3.22 8.45 1.84
N VAL A 85 -3.05 9.10 0.70
CA VAL A 85 -4.13 9.87 0.07
C VAL A 85 -5.33 8.97 -0.24
N HIS A 86 -6.52 9.49 0.09
CA HIS A 86 -7.80 8.84 -0.19
C HIS A 86 -8.82 9.94 -0.42
N ASN A 87 -9.45 9.94 -1.59
CA ASN A 87 -10.34 11.01 -2.03
C ASN A 87 -9.61 12.36 -1.95
N GLN A 88 -10.18 13.33 -1.24
CA GLN A 88 -9.60 14.67 -1.11
C GLN A 88 -8.82 14.84 0.20
N THR A 89 -8.57 13.76 0.90
CA THR A 89 -7.88 13.77 2.18
C THR A 89 -6.94 12.56 2.27
N THR A 90 -6.66 12.11 3.47
CA THR A 90 -5.83 10.91 3.70
C THR A 90 -6.60 9.91 4.55
N ILE A 91 -6.24 8.63 4.40
CA ILE A 91 -6.73 7.55 5.24
C ILE A 91 -5.55 6.94 5.98
N LYS A 92 -5.75 6.62 7.24
CA LYS A 92 -4.74 5.98 8.07
C LYS A 92 -5.22 4.57 8.45
N TYR A 93 -4.38 3.58 8.23
CA TYR A 93 -4.72 2.20 8.57
C TYR A 93 -3.48 1.38 8.83
N ASP A 94 -3.67 0.26 9.53
CA ASP A 94 -2.60 -0.71 9.74
C ASP A 94 -2.51 -1.62 8.52
N ALA A 95 -1.31 -1.78 8.01
CA ALA A 95 -1.07 -2.49 6.76
C ALA A 95 0.17 -3.38 6.86
N TYR A 96 0.31 -4.25 5.89
CA TYR A 96 1.57 -4.96 5.68
C TYR A 96 2.00 -4.78 4.21
N ILE A 97 3.30 -4.88 4.00
CA ILE A 97 3.86 -4.78 2.66
C ILE A 97 3.98 -6.21 2.13
N SER A 98 3.17 -6.54 1.13
CA SER A 98 3.18 -7.89 0.56
C SER A 98 4.34 -8.11 -0.39
N SER A 99 4.76 -7.07 -1.10
CA SER A 99 5.89 -7.14 -2.02
C SER A 99 6.40 -5.75 -2.35
N GLY A 100 7.65 -5.69 -2.78
CA GLY A 100 8.25 -4.48 -3.27
C GLY A 100 9.33 -4.82 -4.30
N THR A 101 9.50 -3.96 -5.29
CA THR A 101 10.51 -4.12 -6.33
C THR A 101 11.14 -2.79 -6.66
N ARG A 102 12.45 -2.80 -6.89
CA ARG A 102 13.14 -1.65 -7.48
C ARG A 102 14.24 -2.15 -8.41
N PRO A 103 14.27 -1.69 -9.66
CA PRO A 103 15.32 -2.10 -10.58
C PRO A 103 16.61 -1.32 -10.33
N LEU A 104 17.73 -1.96 -10.58
CA LEU A 104 19.02 -1.29 -10.58
C LEU A 104 19.17 -0.53 -11.91
N LYS A 105 19.45 0.77 -11.84
CA LYS A 105 19.67 1.58 -13.04
C LYS A 105 21.11 1.60 -13.47
N LYS A 106 22.03 2.00 -12.58
CA LYS A 106 23.44 2.09 -12.90
C LYS A 106 24.32 2.19 -11.67
N ILE A 107 25.57 1.83 -11.82
CA ILE A 107 26.60 2.01 -10.79
C ILE A 107 27.60 3.01 -11.34
N LEU A 108 27.80 4.10 -10.61
CA LEU A 108 28.75 5.15 -11.01
C LEU A 108 30.17 4.79 -10.62
N LYS A 109 31.14 5.47 -11.25
CA LYS A 109 32.58 5.19 -11.03
C LYS A 109 33.01 5.35 -9.57
N ASN A 110 32.34 6.20 -8.81
CA ASN A 110 32.61 6.42 -7.38
C ASN A 110 31.85 5.45 -6.47
N ASN A 111 31.37 4.35 -7.02
CA ASN A 111 30.61 3.30 -6.32
C ASN A 111 29.25 3.77 -5.79
N ILE A 112 28.73 4.88 -6.27
CA ILE A 112 27.36 5.28 -5.99
C ILE A 112 26.41 4.48 -6.87
N VAL A 113 25.45 3.81 -6.23
CA VAL A 113 24.49 2.97 -6.93
C VAL A 113 23.20 3.75 -7.13
N LYS A 114 22.70 3.76 -8.36
CA LYS A 114 21.44 4.41 -8.71
C LYS A 114 20.38 3.37 -8.97
N TRP A 115 19.31 3.44 -8.16
CA TRP A 115 18.15 2.56 -8.29
C TRP A 115 17.03 3.22 -9.06
N GLY A 116 16.19 2.42 -9.69
CA GLY A 116 14.98 2.90 -10.33
C GLY A 116 13.86 3.11 -9.33
N GLU A 117 12.64 3.20 -9.83
CA GLU A 117 11.48 3.43 -8.99
C GLU A 117 11.17 2.22 -8.12
N LEU A 118 10.88 2.47 -6.84
CA LEU A 118 10.43 1.45 -5.90
C LEU A 118 8.91 1.34 -5.98
N GLN A 119 8.42 0.14 -6.25
CA GLN A 119 6.99 -0.15 -6.26
C GLN A 119 6.65 -0.99 -5.04
N LEU A 120 5.68 -0.55 -4.26
CA LEU A 120 5.24 -1.21 -3.03
C LEU A 120 3.78 -1.60 -3.13
N ASN A 121 3.46 -2.83 -2.72
CA ASN A 121 2.08 -3.27 -2.52
C ASN A 121 1.75 -3.18 -1.03
N ILE A 122 0.81 -2.32 -0.69
CA ILE A 122 0.37 -2.07 0.67
C ILE A 122 -1.02 -2.70 0.85
N VAL A 123 -1.12 -3.65 1.77
CA VAL A 123 -2.35 -4.41 2.00
C VAL A 123 -2.86 -4.12 3.41
N PRO A 124 -4.15 -3.77 3.56
CA PRO A 124 -4.69 -3.50 4.89
C PRO A 124 -4.80 -4.77 5.72
N MET A 125 -4.59 -4.65 7.04
CA MET A 125 -4.73 -5.76 7.97
C MET A 125 -6.17 -5.97 8.39
N GLU A 126 -7.00 -4.93 8.32
CA GLU A 126 -8.41 -4.96 8.67
C GLU A 126 -9.22 -4.21 7.63
N ALA A 127 -10.52 -4.47 7.58
CA ALA A 127 -11.40 -3.71 6.72
C ALA A 127 -11.50 -2.27 7.23
N GLN A 128 -11.31 -1.31 6.33
CA GLN A 128 -11.46 0.11 6.66
C GLN A 128 -12.92 0.54 6.67
N VAL A 129 -13.78 -0.14 5.91
CA VAL A 129 -15.21 0.12 5.89
C VAL A 129 -15.95 -1.14 6.33
N ILE A 130 -16.78 -1.00 7.34
CA ILE A 130 -17.53 -2.11 7.92
C ILE A 130 -19.01 -1.91 7.61
N PRO A 131 -19.77 -2.98 7.25
CA PRO A 131 -21.20 -2.83 6.96
C PRO A 131 -21.98 -2.46 8.22
N GLU A 132 -23.00 -1.67 8.02
CA GLU A 132 -23.91 -1.26 9.11
C GLU A 132 -24.93 -2.32 9.45
#